data_f0781a2bf3f949cf97786d2a4eabbf72
#
_entry.id   f0781a2bf3f949cf97786d2a4eabbf72
#
_cell.length_a   1.000
_cell.length_b   1.000
_cell.length_c   1.000
_cell.angle_alpha   90.00
_cell.angle_beta   90.00
_cell.angle_gamma   90.00
#
_symmetry.space_group_name_H-M   'P 1'
#
loop_
_entity.id
_entity.type
_entity.pdbx_description
1 polymer ?
#
loop_
_entity_poly.entity_id
_entity_poly.type
_entity_poly.pdbx_seq_one_letter_code
_entity_poly.pdbx_strand_id
1 'polypeptide(L)'
;MEDQRDLRARLESSLAEGQRLREEVQQLKAILDQHSIPLPQLRTPQSPGERCLPAPSDISQVGTLSDNQAKITLFRSLFRGREDVYAERWRTKDGTWAYRPAGQKDWLAVLASSPSERRKVDRQTRTLYTVTDDVIRQHLAGKKTIGIYPLLLDETCWLLAADFDKKTWQEDSLAFLATCKGARVPAYLERSRSGNGGHVWIFFEAPIPAVLARKMGCALLTQTMERRHHLGLDSYDRFFPNQDTLPKGGFGNLIALPLQWMSRQNGNSLFVDDDLHQYPDQWQFVALNPASWGRSSGMARQ
;
A
#
# COMPACT_ATOMS: atom_id res chain seq x y z
N MET A 1 -26.94 -14.12 21.38
CA MET A 1 -27.46 -15.26 20.56
C MET A 1 -28.23 -14.79 19.32
N GLU A 2 -28.89 -13.67 19.36
CA GLU A 2 -29.64 -13.07 18.23
C GLU A 2 -28.69 -12.59 17.12
N ASP A 3 -27.58 -12.01 17.45
CA ASP A 3 -26.56 -11.47 16.54
C ASP A 3 -25.87 -12.55 15.67
N GLN A 4 -25.62 -13.74 16.23
CA GLN A 4 -25.05 -14.87 15.49
C GLN A 4 -25.99 -15.50 14.48
N ARG A 5 -27.32 -15.46 14.72
CA ARG A 5 -28.33 -15.94 13.77
C ARG A 5 -28.48 -15.00 12.59
N ASP A 6 -28.48 -13.70 12.85
CA ASP A 6 -28.54 -12.68 11.78
C ASP A 6 -27.30 -12.74 10.87
N LEU A 7 -26.10 -12.90 11.47
CA LEU A 7 -24.86 -13.02 10.69
C LEU A 7 -24.84 -14.28 9.80
N ARG A 8 -25.36 -15.41 10.30
CA ARG A 8 -25.49 -16.65 9.51
C ARG A 8 -26.48 -16.49 8.38
N ALA A 9 -27.65 -15.90 8.64
CA ALA A 9 -28.67 -15.66 7.61
C ALA A 9 -28.13 -14.73 6.50
N ARG A 10 -27.39 -13.70 6.84
CA ARG A 10 -26.74 -12.79 5.88
C ARG A 10 -25.65 -13.49 5.06
N LEU A 11 -24.88 -14.37 5.68
CA LEU A 11 -23.86 -15.16 4.98
C LEU A 11 -24.51 -16.15 4.01
N GLU A 12 -25.55 -16.86 4.44
CA GLU A 12 -26.29 -17.80 3.59
C GLU A 12 -26.96 -17.07 2.42
N SER A 13 -27.56 -15.90 2.66
CA SER A 13 -28.14 -15.06 1.61
C SER A 13 -27.08 -14.61 0.59
N SER A 14 -25.91 -14.18 1.05
CA SER A 14 -24.81 -13.74 0.18
C SER A 14 -24.21 -14.91 -0.63
N LEU A 15 -24.13 -16.10 -0.04
CA LEU A 15 -23.66 -17.30 -0.74
C LEU A 15 -24.67 -17.75 -1.81
N ALA A 16 -25.96 -17.70 -1.50
CA ALA A 16 -27.04 -18.03 -2.46
C ALA A 16 -27.06 -17.03 -3.63
N GLU A 17 -26.90 -15.74 -3.35
CA GLU A 17 -26.82 -14.71 -4.40
C GLU A 17 -25.56 -14.90 -5.27
N GLY A 18 -24.41 -15.20 -4.67
CA GLY A 18 -23.17 -15.52 -5.38
C GLY A 18 -23.31 -16.75 -6.28
N GLN A 19 -24.08 -17.75 -5.86
CA GLN A 19 -24.35 -18.94 -6.67
C GLN A 19 -25.28 -18.63 -7.85
N ARG A 20 -26.35 -17.90 -7.61
CA ARG A 20 -27.26 -17.42 -8.65
C ARG A 20 -26.56 -16.60 -9.73
N LEU A 21 -25.70 -15.67 -9.33
CA LEU A 21 -24.94 -14.85 -10.28
C LEU A 21 -23.95 -15.68 -11.12
N ARG A 22 -23.35 -16.73 -10.54
CA ARG A 22 -22.49 -17.64 -11.31
C ARG A 22 -23.28 -18.44 -12.36
N GLU A 23 -24.47 -18.90 -12.00
CA GLU A 23 -25.35 -19.61 -12.93
C GLU A 23 -25.82 -18.69 -14.06
N GLU A 24 -26.20 -17.45 -13.75
CA GLU A 24 -26.58 -16.45 -14.75
C GLU A 24 -25.41 -16.11 -15.71
N VAL A 25 -24.20 -15.96 -15.20
CA VAL A 25 -23.01 -15.76 -16.03
C VAL A 25 -22.73 -16.97 -16.93
N GLN A 26 -22.94 -18.20 -16.45
CA GLN A 26 -22.81 -19.39 -17.26
C GLN A 26 -23.86 -19.46 -18.37
N GLN A 27 -25.10 -19.11 -18.08
CA GLN A 27 -26.19 -19.06 -19.07
C GLN A 27 -25.91 -18.01 -20.14
N LEU A 28 -25.48 -16.81 -19.74
CA LEU A 28 -25.13 -15.76 -20.68
C LEU A 28 -23.94 -16.15 -21.58
N LYS A 29 -22.93 -16.82 -21.04
CA LYS A 29 -21.83 -17.37 -21.85
C LYS A 29 -22.30 -18.41 -22.86
N ALA A 30 -23.17 -19.32 -22.45
CA ALA A 30 -23.75 -20.33 -23.35
C ALA A 30 -24.56 -19.70 -24.50
N ILE A 31 -25.31 -18.64 -24.21
CA ILE A 31 -26.10 -17.91 -25.23
C ILE A 31 -25.15 -17.22 -26.22
N LEU A 32 -24.06 -16.59 -25.73
CA LEU A 32 -23.07 -15.94 -26.58
C LEU A 32 -22.35 -16.95 -27.49
N ASP A 33 -22.00 -18.12 -26.96
CA ASP A 33 -21.39 -19.20 -27.73
C ASP A 33 -22.38 -19.75 -28.80
N GLN A 34 -23.64 -19.93 -28.44
CA GLN A 34 -24.68 -20.40 -29.38
C GLN A 34 -24.91 -19.44 -30.55
N HIS A 35 -24.74 -18.14 -30.30
CA HIS A 35 -24.89 -17.11 -31.34
C HIS A 35 -23.55 -16.75 -32.01
N SER A 36 -22.47 -17.49 -31.75
CA SER A 36 -21.12 -17.22 -32.27
C SER A 36 -20.65 -15.78 -32.02
N ILE A 37 -21.14 -15.16 -30.94
CA ILE A 37 -20.70 -13.85 -30.51
C ILE A 37 -19.44 -14.07 -29.67
N PRO A 38 -18.24 -13.67 -30.15
CA PRO A 38 -17.05 -13.84 -29.36
C PRO A 38 -17.22 -13.03 -28.08
N LEU A 39 -17.02 -13.69 -26.93
CA LEU A 39 -16.86 -12.98 -25.67
C LEU A 39 -15.78 -11.93 -25.93
N PRO A 40 -16.05 -10.63 -25.67
CA PRO A 40 -14.98 -9.67 -25.66
C PRO A 40 -13.94 -10.27 -24.73
N GLN A 41 -12.78 -10.63 -25.27
CA GLN A 41 -11.65 -10.88 -24.41
C GLN A 41 -11.61 -9.59 -23.61
N LEU A 42 -11.92 -9.68 -22.32
CA LEU A 42 -11.55 -8.64 -21.37
C LEU A 42 -10.05 -8.52 -21.63
N ARG A 43 -9.71 -7.58 -22.52
CA ARG A 43 -8.37 -7.08 -22.58
C ARG A 43 -8.17 -6.57 -21.16
N THR A 44 -7.53 -7.39 -20.32
CA THR A 44 -6.68 -6.83 -19.29
C THR A 44 -6.04 -5.65 -19.98
N PRO A 45 -6.21 -4.41 -19.50
CA PRO A 45 -5.59 -3.27 -20.12
C PRO A 45 -4.12 -3.67 -20.25
N GLN A 46 -3.68 -3.94 -21.48
CA GLN A 46 -2.27 -4.04 -21.77
C GLN A 46 -1.75 -2.65 -21.44
N SER A 47 -1.26 -2.51 -20.23
CA SER A 47 -0.42 -1.39 -19.89
C SER A 47 0.66 -1.34 -20.96
N PRO A 48 0.86 -0.20 -21.65
CA PRO A 48 1.94 -0.09 -22.61
C PRO A 48 3.24 -0.34 -21.86
N GLY A 49 3.82 -1.52 -22.03
CA GLY A 49 5.04 -1.98 -21.37
C GLY A 49 4.84 -2.89 -20.17
N GLU A 50 4.15 -4.06 -20.34
CA GLU A 50 4.45 -5.21 -19.49
C GLU A 50 5.93 -5.56 -19.65
N ARG A 51 6.78 -4.86 -18.87
CA ARG A 51 8.06 -5.45 -18.51
C ARG A 51 7.74 -6.63 -17.64
N CYS A 52 8.03 -7.81 -18.15
CA CYS A 52 8.04 -9.05 -17.41
C CYS A 52 8.78 -8.77 -16.08
N LEU A 53 8.06 -8.74 -14.97
CA LEU A 53 8.71 -8.66 -13.66
C LEU A 53 9.59 -9.90 -13.57
N PRO A 54 10.86 -9.79 -13.12
CA PRO A 54 11.74 -10.94 -12.99
C PRO A 54 11.07 -12.01 -12.14
N ALA A 55 11.37 -13.28 -12.47
CA ALA A 55 10.84 -14.41 -11.71
C ALA A 55 11.14 -14.24 -10.22
N PRO A 56 10.28 -14.72 -9.29
CA PRO A 56 10.46 -14.56 -7.84
C PRO A 56 11.84 -14.94 -7.31
N SER A 57 12.55 -15.86 -8.01
CA SER A 57 13.92 -16.26 -7.69
C SER A 57 14.95 -15.14 -7.84
N ASP A 58 14.77 -14.25 -8.80
CA ASP A 58 15.74 -13.17 -9.08
C ASP A 58 15.61 -12.02 -8.08
N ILE A 59 14.42 -11.77 -7.58
CA ILE A 59 14.15 -10.72 -6.59
C ILE A 59 14.74 -11.06 -5.22
N SER A 60 14.75 -12.35 -4.84
CA SER A 60 15.23 -12.80 -3.52
C SER A 60 16.75 -12.64 -3.32
N GLN A 61 17.50 -12.38 -4.39
CA GLN A 61 18.96 -12.20 -4.34
C GLN A 61 19.40 -10.73 -4.39
N VAL A 62 18.45 -9.78 -4.40
CA VAL A 62 18.79 -8.37 -4.46
C VAL A 62 19.38 -7.91 -3.14
N GLY A 63 20.59 -7.35 -3.19
CA GLY A 63 21.32 -6.82 -2.05
C GLY A 63 21.93 -5.44 -2.35
N THR A 64 22.70 -4.94 -1.42
CA THR A 64 23.35 -3.61 -1.55
C THR A 64 24.23 -3.50 -2.80
N LEU A 65 24.86 -4.60 -3.22
CA LEU A 65 25.74 -4.62 -4.41
C LEU A 65 24.99 -4.83 -5.73
N SER A 66 23.70 -5.16 -5.69
CA SER A 66 22.89 -5.34 -6.91
C SER A 66 22.78 -4.04 -7.70
N ASP A 67 22.54 -4.13 -8.99
CA ASP A 67 22.35 -2.98 -9.86
C ASP A 67 21.09 -2.17 -9.50
N ASN A 68 21.01 -0.95 -10.00
CA ASN A 68 19.93 -0.05 -9.69
C ASN A 68 18.59 -0.51 -10.25
N GLN A 69 18.58 -1.22 -11.39
CA GLN A 69 17.33 -1.70 -12.00
C GLN A 69 16.73 -2.86 -11.19
N ALA A 70 17.56 -3.78 -10.70
CA ALA A 70 17.12 -4.86 -9.81
C ALA A 70 16.50 -4.29 -8.52
N LYS A 71 17.14 -3.27 -7.92
CA LYS A 71 16.62 -2.55 -6.75
C LYS A 71 15.29 -1.86 -7.03
N ILE A 72 15.15 -1.19 -8.18
CA ILE A 72 13.90 -0.52 -8.58
C ILE A 72 12.79 -1.54 -8.78
N THR A 73 13.09 -2.66 -9.44
CA THR A 73 12.13 -3.74 -9.68
C THR A 73 11.63 -4.34 -8.35
N LEU A 74 12.56 -4.67 -7.45
CA LEU A 74 12.23 -5.14 -6.10
C LEU A 74 11.37 -4.11 -5.35
N PHE A 75 11.79 -2.85 -5.35
CA PHE A 75 11.08 -1.78 -4.66
C PHE A 75 9.64 -1.63 -5.15
N ARG A 76 9.45 -1.61 -6.47
CA ARG A 76 8.13 -1.53 -7.09
C ARG A 76 7.28 -2.78 -6.84
N SER A 77 7.88 -3.94 -6.67
CA SER A 77 7.14 -5.17 -6.35
C SER A 77 6.56 -5.18 -4.95
N LEU A 78 7.12 -4.42 -4.02
CA LEU A 78 6.70 -4.33 -2.62
C LEU A 78 5.78 -3.14 -2.37
N PHE A 79 6.25 -1.96 -2.73
CA PHE A 79 5.54 -0.70 -2.44
C PHE A 79 4.56 -0.36 -3.55
N ARG A 80 3.55 -1.23 -3.71
CA ARG A 80 2.51 -1.09 -4.72
C ARG A 80 1.40 -0.19 -4.22
N GLY A 81 0.96 0.70 -5.08
CA GLY A 81 -0.18 1.57 -4.89
C GLY A 81 -0.74 1.98 -6.25
N ARG A 82 -1.45 3.09 -6.30
CA ARG A 82 -1.88 3.67 -7.57
C ARG A 82 -0.66 3.97 -8.45
N GLU A 83 -0.72 3.57 -9.70
CA GLU A 83 0.35 3.82 -10.67
C GLU A 83 0.10 5.07 -11.53
N ASP A 84 -1.16 5.51 -11.62
CA ASP A 84 -1.59 6.68 -12.38
C ASP A 84 -1.25 8.01 -11.68
N VAL A 85 -0.87 7.96 -10.41
CA VAL A 85 -0.52 9.13 -9.62
C VAL A 85 0.40 8.76 -8.45
N TYR A 86 1.30 9.66 -8.10
CA TYR A 86 2.07 9.62 -6.86
C TYR A 86 2.01 10.95 -6.13
N ALA A 87 2.37 10.98 -4.86
CA ALA A 87 2.52 12.21 -4.10
C ALA A 87 3.99 12.67 -4.13
N GLU A 88 4.23 13.94 -4.38
CA GLU A 88 5.56 14.56 -4.29
C GLU A 88 5.64 15.48 -3.09
N ARG A 89 6.71 15.36 -2.32
CA ARG A 89 7.02 16.26 -1.22
C ARG A 89 7.62 17.55 -1.77
N TRP A 90 7.06 18.67 -1.36
CA TRP A 90 7.49 19.97 -1.83
C TRP A 90 7.53 20.99 -0.69
N ARG A 91 8.28 22.05 -0.87
CA ARG A 91 8.35 23.15 0.10
C ARG A 91 7.29 24.19 -0.24
N THR A 92 6.43 24.50 0.70
CA THR A 92 5.40 25.52 0.58
C THR A 92 5.98 26.92 0.62
N LYS A 93 5.19 27.95 0.33
CA LYS A 93 5.66 29.34 0.32
C LYS A 93 6.12 29.85 1.69
N ASP A 94 5.51 29.34 2.75
CA ASP A 94 5.85 29.62 4.15
C ASP A 94 7.03 28.78 4.67
N GLY A 95 7.67 28.01 3.79
CA GLY A 95 8.85 27.22 4.11
C GLY A 95 8.55 25.86 4.74
N THR A 96 7.30 25.51 4.99
CA THR A 96 6.91 24.18 5.50
C THR A 96 6.96 23.12 4.41
N TRP A 97 7.02 21.86 4.82
CA TRP A 97 7.01 20.75 3.89
C TRP A 97 5.61 20.11 3.83
N ALA A 98 5.12 19.88 2.63
CA ALA A 98 3.83 19.24 2.37
C ALA A 98 3.93 18.22 1.24
N TYR A 99 2.92 17.38 1.11
CA TYR A 99 2.76 16.48 -0.04
C TYR A 99 1.62 16.95 -0.92
N ARG A 100 1.77 16.78 -2.23
CA ARG A 100 0.73 17.04 -3.21
C ARG A 100 0.75 15.95 -4.28
N PRO A 101 -0.38 15.68 -4.97
CA PRO A 101 -0.37 14.86 -6.17
C PRO A 101 0.58 15.46 -7.21
N ALA A 102 1.49 14.63 -7.71
CA ALA A 102 2.42 15.04 -8.74
C ALA A 102 1.68 15.23 -10.07
N GLY A 103 1.95 16.32 -10.76
CA GLY A 103 1.28 16.62 -12.02
C GLY A 103 1.45 18.06 -12.45
N GLN A 104 1.12 18.30 -13.72
CA GLN A 104 1.16 19.62 -14.34
C GLN A 104 -0.18 20.33 -14.13
N LYS A 105 -0.11 21.56 -13.62
CA LYS A 105 -1.27 22.44 -13.52
C LYS A 105 -1.67 22.97 -14.88
N ASP A 106 -2.98 22.96 -15.13
CA ASP A 106 -3.56 23.78 -16.18
C ASP A 106 -3.71 25.23 -15.69
N TRP A 107 -2.66 26.03 -15.92
CA TRP A 107 -2.63 27.42 -15.47
C TRP A 107 -3.70 28.28 -16.14
N LEU A 108 -4.09 27.96 -17.39
CA LEU A 108 -5.13 28.70 -18.09
C LEU A 108 -6.49 28.52 -17.42
N ALA A 109 -6.86 27.27 -17.16
CA ALA A 109 -8.11 26.95 -16.48
C ALA A 109 -8.13 27.50 -15.03
N VAL A 110 -7.01 27.40 -14.31
CA VAL A 110 -6.92 27.88 -12.92
C VAL A 110 -7.00 29.40 -12.83
N LEU A 111 -6.35 30.12 -13.71
CA LEU A 111 -6.38 31.59 -13.71
C LEU A 111 -7.71 32.16 -14.22
N ALA A 112 -8.39 31.45 -15.12
CA ALA A 112 -9.74 31.83 -15.60
C ALA A 112 -10.81 31.62 -14.51
N SER A 113 -10.56 30.83 -13.49
CA SER A 113 -11.52 30.56 -12.40
C SER A 113 -11.45 31.61 -11.28
N SER A 114 -12.57 31.75 -10.54
CA SER A 114 -12.60 32.59 -9.34
C SER A 114 -11.58 32.13 -8.27
N PRO A 115 -11.04 33.03 -7.44
CA PRO A 115 -10.08 32.66 -6.39
C PRO A 115 -10.56 31.53 -5.46
N SER A 116 -11.86 31.46 -5.17
CA SER A 116 -12.49 30.43 -4.34
C SER A 116 -12.55 29.07 -5.03
N GLU A 117 -12.61 29.03 -6.36
CA GLU A 117 -12.73 27.80 -7.16
C GLU A 117 -11.39 27.25 -7.65
N ARG A 118 -10.32 28.01 -7.58
CA ARG A 118 -8.99 27.63 -8.11
C ARG A 118 -8.52 26.27 -7.64
N ARG A 119 -8.74 25.92 -6.37
CA ARG A 119 -8.36 24.61 -5.84
C ARG A 119 -9.17 23.46 -6.46
N LYS A 120 -10.45 23.68 -6.69
CA LYS A 120 -11.36 22.71 -7.34
C LYS A 120 -10.97 22.51 -8.80
N VAL A 121 -10.78 23.62 -9.54
CA VAL A 121 -10.36 23.60 -10.93
C VAL A 121 -9.00 22.93 -11.10
N ASP A 122 -7.99 23.30 -10.28
CA ASP A 122 -6.68 22.66 -10.31
C ASP A 122 -6.78 21.13 -10.08
N ARG A 123 -7.64 20.68 -9.18
CA ARG A 123 -7.85 19.25 -8.95
C ARG A 123 -8.48 18.54 -10.16
N GLN A 124 -9.39 19.22 -10.87
CA GLN A 124 -10.13 18.65 -11.98
C GLN A 124 -9.35 18.67 -13.30
N THR A 125 -8.48 19.67 -13.50
CA THR A 125 -7.78 19.91 -14.78
C THR A 125 -6.31 19.53 -14.75
N ARG A 126 -5.77 19.17 -13.57
CA ARG A 126 -4.36 18.78 -13.43
C ARG A 126 -4.08 17.48 -14.19
N THR A 127 -3.09 17.50 -15.09
CA THR A 127 -2.55 16.28 -15.70
C THR A 127 -1.64 15.60 -14.70
N LEU A 128 -2.03 14.42 -14.22
CA LEU A 128 -1.28 13.66 -13.22
C LEU A 128 -0.10 12.94 -13.85
N TYR A 129 0.98 12.76 -13.09
CA TYR A 129 2.15 12.01 -13.49
C TYR A 129 2.10 10.59 -12.91
N THR A 130 2.38 9.62 -13.77
CA THR A 130 2.43 8.20 -13.43
C THR A 130 3.68 7.83 -12.65
N VAL A 131 3.62 6.74 -11.90
CA VAL A 131 4.77 6.15 -11.20
C VAL A 131 5.64 5.41 -12.23
N THR A 132 6.82 5.95 -12.52
CA THR A 132 7.79 5.34 -13.44
C THR A 132 9.03 4.85 -12.69
N ASP A 133 9.82 3.98 -13.33
CA ASP A 133 11.13 3.56 -12.79
C ASP A 133 12.04 4.76 -12.54
N ASP A 134 11.94 5.80 -13.38
CA ASP A 134 12.73 7.03 -13.20
C ASP A 134 12.32 7.80 -11.95
N VAL A 135 11.03 7.90 -11.67
CA VAL A 135 10.51 8.53 -10.43
C VAL A 135 11.01 7.77 -9.20
N ILE A 136 10.96 6.44 -9.21
CA ILE A 136 11.51 5.61 -8.12
C ILE A 136 13.01 5.79 -8.01
N ARG A 137 13.75 5.80 -9.13
CA ARG A 137 15.20 6.06 -9.13
C ARG A 137 15.53 7.41 -8.51
N GLN A 138 14.78 8.47 -8.84
CA GLN A 138 15.00 9.81 -8.28
C GLN A 138 14.73 9.82 -6.76
N HIS A 139 13.74 9.07 -6.28
CA HIS A 139 13.47 8.91 -4.85
C HIS A 139 14.62 8.19 -4.14
N LEU A 140 15.01 7.04 -4.65
CA LEU A 140 16.10 6.24 -4.09
C LEU A 140 17.45 6.96 -4.14
N ALA A 141 17.67 7.83 -5.13
CA ALA A 141 18.85 8.67 -5.26
C ALA A 141 18.80 9.98 -4.44
N GLY A 142 17.71 10.25 -3.72
CA GLY A 142 17.56 11.43 -2.89
C GLY A 142 17.17 12.72 -3.62
N LYS A 143 16.97 12.67 -4.94
CA LYS A 143 16.59 13.83 -5.76
C LYS A 143 15.15 14.27 -5.53
N LYS A 144 14.28 13.32 -5.18
CA LYS A 144 12.88 13.54 -4.82
C LYS A 144 12.53 12.77 -3.55
N THR A 145 11.48 13.22 -2.87
CA THR A 145 10.78 12.43 -1.86
C THR A 145 9.36 12.23 -2.33
N ILE A 146 8.96 10.99 -2.53
CA ILE A 146 7.63 10.65 -3.00
C ILE A 146 6.88 9.77 -2.00
N GLY A 147 5.57 9.75 -2.15
CA GLY A 147 4.67 8.83 -1.47
C GLY A 147 3.74 8.19 -2.49
N ILE A 148 3.15 7.08 -2.10
CA ILE A 148 2.15 6.37 -2.89
C ILE A 148 0.77 6.52 -2.25
N TYR A 149 -0.26 6.27 -3.04
CA TYR A 149 -1.65 6.12 -2.60
C TYR A 149 -1.97 4.61 -2.58
N PRO A 150 -2.00 3.96 -1.40
CA PRO A 150 -2.18 2.51 -1.31
C PRO A 150 -3.55 2.01 -1.75
N LEU A 151 -4.60 2.84 -1.61
CA LEU A 151 -5.96 2.49 -2.02
C LEU A 151 -6.09 2.59 -3.54
N LEU A 152 -6.35 1.45 -4.20
CA LEU A 152 -6.52 1.36 -5.64
C LEU A 152 -7.92 1.81 -6.08
N LEU A 153 -8.12 1.97 -7.40
CA LEU A 153 -9.40 2.42 -7.96
C LEU A 153 -10.56 1.44 -7.73
N ASP A 154 -10.24 0.15 -7.58
CA ASP A 154 -11.17 -0.94 -7.28
C ASP A 154 -11.33 -1.19 -5.77
N GLU A 155 -10.86 -0.25 -4.95
CA GLU A 155 -10.93 -0.29 -3.48
C GLU A 155 -10.14 -1.45 -2.85
N THR A 156 -9.17 -2.00 -3.58
CA THR A 156 -8.21 -2.97 -3.06
C THR A 156 -6.89 -2.30 -2.65
N CYS A 157 -6.01 -3.04 -1.97
CA CYS A 157 -4.66 -2.60 -1.63
C CYS A 157 -3.68 -3.78 -1.61
N TRP A 158 -2.41 -3.51 -1.91
CA TRP A 158 -1.32 -4.47 -1.86
C TRP A 158 -0.57 -4.50 -0.53
N LEU A 159 -0.86 -3.54 0.32
CA LEU A 159 -0.21 -3.38 1.61
C LEU A 159 -1.12 -2.70 2.62
N LEU A 160 -0.83 -2.93 3.89
CA LEU A 160 -1.32 -2.14 5.00
C LEU A 160 -0.11 -1.62 5.76
N ALA A 161 -0.07 -0.33 6.05
CA ALA A 161 0.94 0.24 6.94
C ALA A 161 0.27 0.89 8.14
N ALA A 162 0.78 0.63 9.34
CA ALA A 162 0.38 1.31 10.57
C ALA A 162 1.40 2.41 10.88
N ASP A 163 0.93 3.62 11.12
CA ASP A 163 1.74 4.80 11.40
C ASP A 163 1.76 5.08 12.90
N PHE A 164 2.97 5.19 13.44
CA PHE A 164 3.23 5.51 14.84
C PHE A 164 4.09 6.76 14.93
N ASP A 165 3.50 7.83 15.43
CA ASP A 165 4.17 9.11 15.65
C ASP A 165 4.23 9.44 17.16
N LYS A 166 4.91 10.55 17.55
CA LYS A 166 5.05 11.03 18.94
C LYS A 166 6.07 10.25 19.76
N LYS A 167 6.10 10.55 21.08
CA LYS A 167 7.16 10.09 21.99
C LYS A 167 7.23 8.57 22.17
N THR A 168 6.12 7.87 22.15
CA THR A 168 6.03 6.44 22.46
C THR A 168 6.05 5.55 21.21
N TRP A 169 6.39 6.10 20.03
CA TRP A 169 6.34 5.37 18.78
C TRP A 169 7.17 4.09 18.78
N GLN A 170 8.32 4.09 19.46
CA GLN A 170 9.20 2.93 19.54
C GLN A 170 8.52 1.77 20.28
N GLU A 171 8.07 2.03 21.50
CA GLU A 171 7.42 1.00 22.31
C GLU A 171 6.11 0.53 21.69
N ASP A 172 5.33 1.44 21.12
CA ASP A 172 4.02 1.11 20.54
C ASP A 172 4.15 0.32 19.23
N SER A 173 5.08 0.73 18.35
CA SER A 173 5.33 0.00 17.09
C SER A 173 5.92 -1.39 17.34
N LEU A 174 6.84 -1.52 18.31
CA LEU A 174 7.40 -2.83 18.70
C LEU A 174 6.33 -3.73 19.32
N ALA A 175 5.44 -3.21 20.15
CA ALA A 175 4.34 -3.98 20.71
C ALA A 175 3.36 -4.47 19.62
N PHE A 176 3.06 -3.62 18.63
CA PHE A 176 2.25 -4.00 17.48
C PHE A 176 2.96 -5.04 16.61
N LEU A 177 4.26 -4.87 16.36
CA LEU A 177 5.08 -5.84 15.63
C LEU A 177 5.12 -7.22 16.35
N ALA A 178 5.27 -7.24 17.66
CA ALA A 178 5.21 -8.46 18.45
C ALA A 178 3.83 -9.14 18.38
N THR A 179 2.75 -8.37 18.33
CA THR A 179 1.40 -8.89 18.12
C THR A 179 1.24 -9.50 16.73
N CYS A 180 1.71 -8.83 15.69
CA CYS A 180 1.73 -9.37 14.32
C CYS A 180 2.50 -10.69 14.27
N LYS A 181 3.68 -10.75 14.87
CA LYS A 181 4.50 -11.98 14.98
C LYS A 181 3.76 -13.11 15.69
N GLY A 182 3.11 -12.82 16.82
CA GLY A 182 2.29 -13.80 17.56
C GLY A 182 1.08 -14.29 16.77
N ALA A 183 0.48 -13.45 15.95
CA ALA A 183 -0.61 -13.78 15.03
C ALA A 183 -0.12 -14.43 13.72
N ARG A 184 1.18 -14.63 13.54
CA ARG A 184 1.83 -15.12 12.31
C ARG A 184 1.54 -14.24 11.08
N VAL A 185 1.38 -12.94 11.30
CA VAL A 185 1.27 -11.92 10.26
C VAL A 185 2.63 -11.28 10.09
N PRO A 186 3.35 -11.55 9.00
CA PRO A 186 4.64 -10.92 8.75
C PRO A 186 4.48 -9.41 8.60
N ALA A 187 5.26 -8.68 9.39
CA ALA A 187 5.24 -7.25 9.45
C ALA A 187 6.67 -6.72 9.64
N TYR A 188 6.93 -5.51 9.16
CA TYR A 188 8.27 -4.95 9.06
C TYR A 188 8.27 -3.52 9.56
N LEU A 189 9.10 -3.22 10.56
CA LEU A 189 9.22 -1.88 11.12
C LEU A 189 10.22 -1.05 10.33
N GLU A 190 9.78 0.10 9.86
CA GLU A 190 10.60 1.16 9.28
C GLU A 190 10.65 2.34 10.25
N ARG A 191 11.85 2.87 10.53
CA ARG A 191 11.99 4.19 11.13
C ARG A 191 11.59 5.23 10.09
N SER A 192 10.61 6.07 10.41
CA SER A 192 10.07 7.06 9.47
C SER A 192 11.15 8.04 8.96
N ARG A 193 10.83 8.73 7.88
CA ARG A 193 11.71 9.72 7.26
C ARG A 193 12.18 10.81 8.23
N SER A 194 11.35 11.21 9.18
CA SER A 194 11.70 12.26 10.18
C SER A 194 12.58 11.72 11.30
N GLY A 195 12.60 10.41 11.52
CA GLY A 195 13.23 9.76 12.66
C GLY A 195 12.38 9.77 13.93
N ASN A 196 11.27 10.52 13.94
CA ASN A 196 10.42 10.73 15.12
C ASN A 196 9.13 9.88 15.07
N GLY A 197 9.13 8.80 14.31
CA GLY A 197 8.02 7.88 14.15
C GLY A 197 8.46 6.60 13.45
N GLY A 198 7.54 5.67 13.29
CA GLY A 198 7.75 4.41 12.58
C GLY A 198 6.52 3.96 11.83
N HIS A 199 6.74 3.25 10.74
CA HIS A 199 5.70 2.58 10.01
C HIS A 199 5.87 1.08 10.14
N VAL A 200 4.82 0.36 10.52
CA VAL A 200 4.81 -1.11 10.47
C VAL A 200 4.09 -1.53 9.19
N TRP A 201 4.85 -2.10 8.27
CA TRP A 201 4.41 -2.52 6.94
C TRP A 201 3.98 -3.98 6.93
N ILE A 202 2.83 -4.26 6.34
CA ILE A 202 2.30 -5.60 6.05
C ILE A 202 2.03 -5.65 4.55
N PHE A 203 2.64 -6.59 3.83
CA PHE A 203 2.49 -6.76 2.39
C PHE A 203 1.60 -7.95 2.07
N PHE A 204 0.82 -7.87 1.00
CA PHE A 204 -0.05 -8.95 0.53
C PHE A 204 0.47 -9.52 -0.79
N GLU A 205 0.34 -10.83 -0.97
CA GLU A 205 0.73 -11.52 -2.22
C GLU A 205 -0.17 -11.15 -3.41
N ALA A 206 -1.44 -10.85 -3.12
CA ALA A 206 -2.42 -10.37 -4.07
C ALA A 206 -3.15 -9.15 -3.50
N PRO A 207 -3.74 -8.29 -4.34
CA PRO A 207 -4.52 -7.18 -3.83
C PRO A 207 -5.75 -7.71 -3.10
N ILE A 208 -6.03 -7.17 -1.92
CA ILE A 208 -7.19 -7.53 -1.10
C ILE A 208 -8.07 -6.30 -0.88
N PRO A 209 -9.38 -6.46 -0.65
CA PRO A 209 -10.25 -5.34 -0.31
C PRO A 209 -9.69 -4.54 0.88
N ALA A 210 -9.62 -3.21 0.74
CA ALA A 210 -9.06 -2.34 1.78
C ALA A 210 -9.80 -2.48 3.12
N VAL A 211 -11.11 -2.74 3.07
CA VAL A 211 -11.93 -3.01 4.27
C VAL A 211 -11.42 -4.23 5.04
N LEU A 212 -10.97 -5.29 4.36
CA LEU A 212 -10.43 -6.49 5.01
C LEU A 212 -9.04 -6.23 5.61
N ALA A 213 -8.17 -5.54 4.87
CA ALA A 213 -6.86 -5.13 5.37
C ALA A 213 -6.99 -4.30 6.65
N ARG A 214 -7.90 -3.32 6.66
CA ARG A 214 -8.14 -2.46 7.81
C ARG A 214 -8.78 -3.21 8.98
N LYS A 215 -9.74 -4.10 8.74
CA LYS A 215 -10.32 -4.96 9.79
C LYS A 215 -9.26 -5.83 10.46
N MET A 216 -8.37 -6.43 9.67
CA MET A 216 -7.21 -7.18 10.18
C MET A 216 -6.31 -6.27 11.03
N GLY A 217 -5.95 -5.08 10.53
CA GLY A 217 -5.13 -4.12 11.26
C GLY A 217 -5.78 -3.69 12.57
N CYS A 218 -7.08 -3.38 12.57
CA CYS A 218 -7.83 -3.03 13.79
C CYS A 218 -7.84 -4.19 14.81
N ALA A 219 -8.04 -5.44 14.35
CA ALA A 219 -7.99 -6.60 15.24
C ALA A 219 -6.61 -6.76 15.89
N LEU A 220 -5.52 -6.58 15.13
CA LEU A 220 -4.15 -6.60 15.66
C LEU A 220 -3.90 -5.46 16.64
N LEU A 221 -4.39 -4.25 16.38
CA LEU A 221 -4.29 -3.13 17.33
C LEU A 221 -5.04 -3.44 18.64
N THR A 222 -6.27 -3.92 18.55
CA THR A 222 -7.06 -4.31 19.72
C THR A 222 -6.32 -5.36 20.55
N GLN A 223 -5.80 -6.42 19.90
CA GLN A 223 -5.02 -7.44 20.57
C GLN A 223 -3.72 -6.90 21.21
N THR A 224 -3.10 -5.90 20.58
CA THR A 224 -1.92 -5.22 21.14
C THR A 224 -2.28 -4.46 22.41
N MET A 225 -3.39 -3.71 22.39
CA MET A 225 -3.89 -2.97 23.57
C MET A 225 -4.24 -3.91 24.72
N GLU A 226 -4.92 -5.03 24.44
CA GLU A 226 -5.27 -6.03 25.43
C GLU A 226 -4.03 -6.62 26.15
N ARG A 227 -2.93 -6.82 25.43
CA ARG A 227 -1.66 -7.35 26.00
C ARG A 227 -0.92 -6.31 26.84
N ARG A 228 -1.16 -5.03 26.65
CA ARG A 228 -0.45 -3.94 27.37
C ARG A 228 -1.14 -3.49 28.65
N HIS A 229 -2.28 -4.05 29.01
CA HIS A 229 -3.09 -3.91 30.25
C HIS A 229 -3.35 -2.47 30.78
N HIS A 230 -2.43 -1.52 30.66
CA HIS A 230 -2.55 -0.15 31.20
C HIS A 230 -1.91 0.92 30.32
N LEU A 231 -1.31 0.54 29.21
CA LEU A 231 -0.67 1.47 28.28
C LEU A 231 -1.46 1.48 26.97
N GLY A 232 -1.98 2.65 26.60
CA GLY A 232 -2.58 2.88 25.28
C GLY A 232 -1.55 2.75 24.16
N LEU A 233 -2.00 2.91 22.94
CA LEU A 233 -1.16 3.11 21.76
C LEU A 233 -1.23 4.59 21.35
N ASP A 234 -0.73 5.46 22.22
CA ASP A 234 -0.89 6.93 22.09
C ASP A 234 -0.17 7.52 20.87
N SER A 235 0.83 6.79 20.37
CA SER A 235 1.56 7.15 19.16
C SER A 235 0.92 6.66 17.87
N TYR A 236 -0.02 5.71 17.92
CA TYR A 236 -0.74 5.28 16.73
C TYR A 236 -1.54 6.43 16.15
N ASP A 237 -1.29 6.77 14.87
CA ASP A 237 -2.03 7.80 14.15
C ASP A 237 -3.09 7.19 13.24
N ARG A 238 -2.71 6.35 12.31
CA ARG A 238 -3.62 5.76 11.33
C ARG A 238 -3.06 4.55 10.59
N PHE A 239 -3.93 3.92 9.81
CA PHE A 239 -3.53 2.98 8.76
C PHE A 239 -3.40 3.67 7.40
N PHE A 240 -2.62 3.04 6.52
CA PHE A 240 -2.57 3.31 5.08
C PHE A 240 -2.87 2.02 4.31
N PRO A 241 -4.02 1.89 3.61
CA PRO A 241 -5.09 2.91 3.50
C PRO A 241 -5.84 3.12 4.82
N ASN A 242 -6.35 4.35 5.04
CA ASN A 242 -7.15 4.70 6.22
C ASN A 242 -8.67 4.67 5.96
N GLN A 243 -9.10 4.30 4.77
CA GLN A 243 -10.50 4.28 4.33
C GLN A 243 -10.80 3.01 3.54
N ASP A 244 -12.06 2.58 3.58
CA ASP A 244 -12.52 1.36 2.94
C ASP A 244 -12.84 1.57 1.46
N THR A 245 -13.31 2.77 1.13
CA THR A 245 -13.78 3.15 -0.21
C THR A 245 -13.05 4.39 -0.71
N LEU A 246 -12.98 4.54 -2.03
CA LEU A 246 -12.35 5.68 -2.66
C LEU A 246 -13.40 6.75 -2.99
N PRO A 247 -13.33 7.96 -2.39
CA PRO A 247 -14.23 9.04 -2.76
C PRO A 247 -14.10 9.39 -4.23
N LYS A 248 -15.21 9.69 -4.90
CA LYS A 248 -15.22 10.06 -6.33
C LYS A 248 -14.25 11.23 -6.61
N GLY A 249 -13.26 10.97 -7.47
CA GLY A 249 -12.20 11.94 -7.79
C GLY A 249 -11.17 12.14 -6.67
N GLY A 250 -11.19 11.31 -5.63
CA GLY A 250 -10.19 11.30 -4.56
C GLY A 250 -9.03 10.36 -4.86
N PHE A 251 -7.95 10.50 -4.08
CA PHE A 251 -6.78 9.63 -4.17
C PHE A 251 -6.64 8.70 -2.93
N GLY A 252 -7.44 8.91 -1.91
CA GLY A 252 -7.19 8.33 -0.59
C GLY A 252 -6.07 9.05 0.16
N ASN A 253 -5.63 8.47 1.28
CA ASN A 253 -4.45 8.96 1.98
C ASN A 253 -3.18 8.42 1.33
N LEU A 254 -2.10 9.18 1.48
CA LEU A 254 -0.78 8.80 0.96
C LEU A 254 0.14 8.38 2.10
N ILE A 255 1.07 7.48 1.82
CA ILE A 255 2.21 7.17 2.69
C ILE A 255 3.52 7.49 1.98
N ALA A 256 4.46 8.10 2.69
CA ALA A 256 5.81 8.34 2.18
C ALA A 256 6.53 7.02 1.95
N LEU A 257 7.26 6.89 0.84
CA LEU A 257 8.04 5.68 0.55
C LEU A 257 9.33 5.64 1.37
N PRO A 258 9.77 4.46 1.81
CA PRO A 258 11.02 4.28 2.54
C PRO A 258 12.25 4.31 1.63
N LEU A 259 13.41 4.17 2.22
CA LEU A 259 14.73 4.04 1.57
C LEU A 259 15.16 5.26 0.74
N GLN A 260 14.60 6.44 1.00
CA GLN A 260 15.03 7.69 0.37
C GLN A 260 16.47 8.06 0.83
N TRP A 261 17.36 8.28 -0.13
CA TRP A 261 18.80 8.44 0.11
C TRP A 261 19.16 9.46 1.19
N MET A 262 18.63 10.68 1.10
CA MET A 262 19.00 11.74 2.06
C MET A 262 18.58 11.40 3.49
N SER A 263 17.42 10.77 3.66
CA SER A 263 16.94 10.35 4.97
C SER A 263 17.76 9.20 5.53
N ARG A 264 18.20 8.26 4.68
CA ARG A 264 19.06 7.14 5.09
C ARG A 264 20.41 7.60 5.63
N GLN A 265 20.97 8.69 5.10
CA GLN A 265 22.25 9.24 5.62
C GLN A 265 22.13 9.69 7.09
N ASN A 266 20.92 9.96 7.55
CA ASN A 266 20.61 10.34 8.93
C ASN A 266 20.08 9.17 9.77
N GLY A 267 20.19 7.93 9.30
CA GLY A 267 19.64 6.74 9.97
C GLY A 267 18.12 6.63 9.96
N ASN A 268 17.45 7.35 9.05
CA ASN A 268 15.99 7.39 8.92
C ASN A 268 15.54 6.77 7.59
N SER A 269 14.23 6.50 7.45
CA SER A 269 13.65 5.87 6.26
C SER A 269 14.28 4.50 5.97
N LEU A 270 14.54 3.75 7.03
CA LEU A 270 15.24 2.47 7.05
C LEU A 270 14.46 1.45 7.87
N PHE A 271 14.51 0.20 7.44
CA PHE A 271 14.00 -0.93 8.22
C PHE A 271 14.93 -1.23 9.38
N VAL A 272 14.33 -1.53 10.51
CA VAL A 272 14.99 -1.79 11.78
C VAL A 272 14.49 -3.11 12.39
N ASP A 273 15.34 -3.71 13.22
CA ASP A 273 15.01 -4.92 13.98
C ASP A 273 14.22 -4.61 15.27
N ASP A 274 13.99 -5.65 16.09
CA ASP A 274 13.27 -5.55 17.36
C ASP A 274 14.01 -4.70 18.41
N ASP A 275 15.31 -4.43 18.22
CA ASP A 275 16.15 -3.56 19.06
C ASP A 275 16.32 -2.16 18.44
N LEU A 276 15.58 -1.86 17.37
CA LEU A 276 15.63 -0.61 16.60
C LEU A 276 16.99 -0.35 15.90
N HIS A 277 17.81 -1.38 15.75
CA HIS A 277 19.01 -1.31 14.94
C HIS A 277 18.67 -1.47 13.47
N GLN A 278 19.32 -0.67 12.64
CA GLN A 278 19.13 -0.77 11.18
C GLN A 278 19.74 -2.06 10.65
N TYR A 279 19.05 -2.74 9.74
CA TYR A 279 19.62 -3.88 9.03
C TYR A 279 20.83 -3.43 8.20
N PRO A 280 21.96 -4.16 8.24
CA PRO A 280 23.18 -3.78 7.50
C PRO A 280 22.96 -3.71 5.98
N ASP A 281 22.20 -4.66 5.43
CA ASP A 281 21.78 -4.65 4.03
C ASP A 281 20.25 -4.53 3.96
N GLN A 282 19.79 -3.31 3.72
CA GLN A 282 18.36 -2.99 3.60
C GLN A 282 17.72 -3.68 2.39
N TRP A 283 18.46 -3.84 1.31
CA TRP A 283 17.95 -4.45 0.09
C TRP A 283 17.77 -5.95 0.25
N GLN A 284 18.77 -6.63 0.83
CA GLN A 284 18.68 -8.04 1.15
C GLN A 284 17.54 -8.31 2.14
N PHE A 285 17.39 -7.45 3.16
CA PHE A 285 16.29 -7.56 4.11
C PHE A 285 14.93 -7.54 3.42
N VAL A 286 14.64 -6.54 2.58
CA VAL A 286 13.36 -6.45 1.89
C VAL A 286 13.19 -7.49 0.78
N ALA A 287 14.27 -8.00 0.19
CA ALA A 287 14.24 -9.06 -0.80
C ALA A 287 13.87 -10.43 -0.22
N LEU A 288 14.38 -10.74 0.96
CA LEU A 288 14.16 -12.04 1.62
C LEU A 288 12.76 -12.16 2.25
N ASN A 289 12.21 -11.06 2.71
CA ASN A 289 10.99 -11.08 3.52
C ASN A 289 9.69 -11.34 2.75
N PRO A 290 9.46 -10.84 1.54
CA PRO A 290 8.28 -11.23 0.75
C PRO A 290 8.31 -12.67 0.27
N ALA A 291 9.48 -13.26 0.08
CA ALA A 291 9.62 -14.62 -0.44
C ALA A 291 9.35 -15.74 0.59
N SER A 292 9.28 -15.41 1.88
CA SER A 292 8.96 -16.39 2.93
C SER A 292 7.46 -16.73 3.01
N TRP A 293 6.60 -15.97 2.34
CA TRP A 293 5.14 -16.11 2.40
C TRP A 293 4.60 -17.28 1.57
N GLY A 294 5.17 -17.52 0.39
CA GLY A 294 4.75 -18.62 -0.49
C GLY A 294 5.17 -20.01 -0.03
N ARG A 295 6.03 -20.14 0.99
CA ARG A 295 6.52 -21.45 1.46
C ARG A 295 5.77 -22.04 2.65
N SER A 296 5.03 -21.25 3.40
CA SER A 296 4.23 -21.77 4.53
C SER A 296 2.87 -22.34 4.13
N SER A 297 2.36 -22.06 2.94
CA SER A 297 1.11 -22.62 2.42
C SER A 297 1.25 -24.02 1.81
N GLY A 298 2.49 -24.53 1.67
CA GLY A 298 2.77 -25.88 1.15
C GLY A 298 2.69 -27.01 2.17
N MET A 299 2.53 -26.71 3.47
CA MET A 299 2.53 -27.73 4.55
C MET A 299 1.16 -28.02 5.17
N ALA A 300 0.08 -27.51 4.62
CA ALA A 300 -1.28 -27.77 5.10
C ALA A 300 -2.14 -28.52 4.07
N ARG A 301 -1.55 -29.51 3.38
CA ARG A 301 -2.29 -30.54 2.65
C ARG A 301 -1.63 -31.90 2.88
N GLN A 302 -1.87 -32.49 4.02
CA GLN A 302 -1.94 -33.94 4.22
C GLN A 302 -3.04 -34.23 5.25
#